data_7057c0a0c84f2f9d78ad4a5aa14a4700
#
_entry.id   7057c0a0c84f2f9d78ad4a5aa14a4700
#
_cell.length_a   1.000
_cell.length_b   1.000
_cell.length_c   1.000
_cell.angle_alpha   90.00
_cell.angle_beta   90.00
_cell.angle_gamma   90.00
#
_symmetry.space_group_name_H-M   'P 1'
#
loop_
_entity.id
_entity.type
_entity.pdbx_description
1 polymer ?
#
loop_
_entity_poly.entity_id
_entity_poly.type
_entity_poly.pdbx_seq_one_letter_code
_entity_poly.pdbx_strand_id
1 'polypeptide(L)'
;RTWGDVNETSAGTGPSGLAGTQSVNDATRDVGLHQAYFTLKNFVGLPLDVKAGRQEIILDGHRIFGNTLWTMGAHSHDAIRLNHKHDNMTFSYGFIQEREQQASTGGATGEADANNASRELGDIGDTEDVTSQFLYTNIAGILGGKLSAMYVYRADGCGGRGGNQACSGSANDIHTLGFRQAGQLFGLDYRGEYYWQFGDAQGTALAAGMAGTDPAVNGGFANAGADVDRDAYMFGVRVGKQFKNVSMKPKLTVWYDYLSGTSDEDGKNNNWKSFSTVYDTGHKFYGLQDVFLGVGNNAAGNGTRGLGLQDVAVKAQINPVAGWTLKADYHVFNTAEGVAGSPLRSGTQGGGVTDSSRLGEEIDLTLVTKYNANTKVMFGYSNFTTGEALRNLRGLGNDDANWFYTQVHVGF
;
A
#
# COMPACT_ATOMS: atom_id res chain seq x y z
N ARG A 1 -5.42 18.30 -1.04
CA ARG A 1 -6.19 18.78 -2.18
C ARG A 1 -5.60 20.04 -2.71
N THR A 2 -5.47 20.17 -4.00
CA THR A 2 -5.21 21.43 -4.67
C THR A 2 -6.52 22.18 -4.80
N TRP A 3 -6.53 23.44 -4.39
CA TRP A 3 -7.59 24.39 -4.74
C TRP A 3 -7.38 24.74 -6.21
N GLY A 4 -8.35 24.49 -7.03
CA GLY A 4 -8.28 24.77 -8.45
C GLY A 4 -8.29 23.49 -9.28
N ASP A 5 -8.41 23.72 -10.54
CA ASP A 5 -8.72 22.77 -11.57
C ASP A 5 -7.79 21.56 -11.58
N VAL A 6 -8.20 20.51 -10.91
CA VAL A 6 -7.67 19.18 -11.14
C VAL A 6 -8.65 18.50 -12.06
N ASN A 7 -8.27 18.35 -13.29
CA ASN A 7 -9.03 17.60 -14.26
C ASN A 7 -8.98 16.11 -13.87
N GLU A 8 -9.86 15.70 -12.99
CA GLU A 8 -9.97 14.32 -12.49
C GLU A 8 -10.58 13.35 -13.52
N THR A 9 -10.84 13.82 -14.73
CA THR A 9 -11.26 12.98 -15.84
C THR A 9 -10.12 12.15 -16.43
N SER A 10 -8.88 12.41 -16.06
CA SER A 10 -7.81 11.45 -16.30
C SER A 10 -7.93 10.34 -15.26
N ALA A 11 -8.84 9.43 -15.55
CA ALA A 11 -8.96 8.19 -14.85
C ALA A 11 -7.57 7.56 -14.69
N GLY A 12 -7.08 7.48 -13.47
CA GLY A 12 -6.25 6.35 -13.13
C GLY A 12 -4.77 6.45 -13.33
N THR A 13 -4.15 7.61 -13.28
CA THR A 13 -2.71 7.66 -13.08
C THR A 13 -2.34 8.54 -11.89
N GLY A 14 -2.99 8.28 -10.77
CA GLY A 14 -2.37 8.66 -9.49
C GLY A 14 -1.07 7.89 -9.31
N PRO A 15 -0.10 8.44 -8.58
CA PRO A 15 1.22 7.81 -8.37
C PRO A 15 1.19 6.39 -7.82
N SER A 16 0.07 5.91 -7.35
CA SER A 16 -0.09 4.60 -6.72
C SER A 16 -0.47 3.47 -7.66
N GLY A 17 -0.79 3.73 -8.93
CA GLY A 17 -1.22 2.66 -9.85
C GLY A 17 -2.42 1.83 -9.37
N LEU A 18 -3.02 2.18 -8.26
CA LEU A 18 -4.24 1.60 -7.73
C LEU A 18 -5.41 2.31 -8.37
N ALA A 19 -5.69 1.96 -9.62
CA ALA A 19 -7.00 2.23 -10.19
C ALA A 19 -8.02 1.56 -9.28
N GLY A 20 -8.75 2.34 -8.50
CA GLY A 20 -9.85 1.83 -7.71
C GLY A 20 -9.76 1.89 -6.20
N THR A 21 -8.65 2.31 -5.60
CA THR A 21 -8.77 2.79 -4.22
C THR A 21 -9.48 4.12 -4.28
N GLN A 22 -10.76 4.08 -4.19
CA GLN A 22 -11.57 5.26 -3.98
C GLN A 22 -11.20 5.87 -2.64
N SER A 23 -10.07 6.55 -2.64
CA SER A 23 -9.96 7.62 -1.69
C SER A 23 -11.12 8.55 -1.97
N VAL A 24 -11.59 9.21 -0.98
CA VAL A 24 -12.65 10.24 -0.99
C VAL A 24 -12.44 11.35 -2.01
N ASN A 25 -11.53 11.21 -2.90
CA ASN A 25 -11.28 12.13 -3.99
C ASN A 25 -12.18 11.91 -5.15
N ASP A 26 -13.36 11.52 -4.83
CA ASP A 26 -14.40 11.58 -5.79
C ASP A 26 -14.49 12.97 -6.40
N ALA A 27 -14.61 12.97 -7.68
CA ALA A 27 -14.78 13.95 -8.73
C ALA A 27 -15.49 15.27 -8.41
N THR A 28 -15.84 15.54 -7.21
CA THR A 28 -16.36 16.84 -6.77
C THR A 28 -15.19 17.75 -6.40
N ARG A 29 -14.61 18.22 -7.36
CA ARG A 29 -13.58 19.23 -7.63
C ARG A 29 -12.97 20.00 -6.45
N ASP A 30 -13.68 20.37 -5.39
CA ASP A 30 -13.15 21.31 -4.40
C ASP A 30 -13.24 20.85 -2.94
N VAL A 31 -14.25 20.09 -2.55
CA VAL A 31 -14.47 19.61 -1.19
C VAL A 31 -14.94 18.17 -1.22
N GLY A 32 -14.17 17.25 -0.70
CA GLY A 32 -14.58 15.86 -0.54
C GLY A 32 -14.85 15.49 0.90
N LEU A 33 -15.79 14.59 1.07
CA LEU A 33 -16.12 14.05 2.36
C LEU A 33 -15.11 12.97 2.75
N HIS A 34 -14.19 13.29 3.65
CA HIS A 34 -13.19 12.33 4.12
C HIS A 34 -13.78 11.33 5.10
N GLN A 35 -14.58 11.78 6.06
CA GLN A 35 -15.23 10.90 7.01
C GLN A 35 -16.67 11.38 7.29
N ALA A 36 -17.63 10.45 7.22
CA ALA A 36 -18.99 10.62 7.69
C ALA A 36 -19.53 9.26 8.13
N TYR A 37 -19.68 9.06 9.41
CA TYR A 37 -20.11 7.80 9.99
C TYR A 37 -20.90 8.04 11.28
N PHE A 38 -21.63 7.02 11.69
CA PHE A 38 -22.21 6.94 13.04
C PHE A 38 -21.68 5.71 13.77
N THR A 39 -21.80 5.73 15.09
CA THR A 39 -21.43 4.60 15.93
C THR A 39 -22.55 4.28 16.91
N LEU A 40 -23.07 3.06 16.83
CA LEU A 40 -24.01 2.51 17.79
C LEU A 40 -23.21 1.75 18.84
N LYS A 41 -23.16 2.28 20.05
CA LYS A 41 -22.46 1.63 21.16
C LYS A 41 -23.35 0.62 21.86
N ASN A 42 -22.76 -0.47 22.35
CA ASN A 42 -23.48 -1.54 23.04
C ASN A 42 -24.72 -1.99 22.25
N PHE A 43 -24.51 -2.27 20.96
CA PHE A 43 -25.58 -2.57 20.02
C PHE A 43 -26.49 -3.70 20.54
N VAL A 44 -27.79 -3.44 20.60
CA VAL A 44 -28.83 -4.32 21.18
C VAL A 44 -28.48 -4.90 22.54
N GLY A 45 -27.79 -4.13 23.39
CA GLY A 45 -27.39 -4.55 24.75
C GLY A 45 -26.18 -5.47 24.81
N LEU A 46 -25.52 -5.75 23.67
CA LEU A 46 -24.28 -6.51 23.63
C LEU A 46 -23.07 -5.59 23.78
N PRO A 47 -21.92 -6.06 24.30
CA PRO A 47 -20.67 -5.29 24.35
C PRO A 47 -20.02 -5.19 22.97
N LEU A 48 -20.78 -4.73 22.00
CA LEU A 48 -20.45 -4.65 20.58
C LEU A 48 -20.76 -3.24 20.08
N ASP A 49 -19.74 -2.54 19.57
CA ASP A 49 -19.93 -1.26 18.89
C ASP A 49 -20.02 -1.47 17.39
N VAL A 50 -21.01 -0.89 16.74
CA VAL A 50 -21.22 -0.91 15.29
C VAL A 50 -20.91 0.48 14.73
N LYS A 51 -19.88 0.61 13.89
CA LYS A 51 -19.54 1.85 13.21
C LYS A 51 -19.84 1.69 11.72
N ALA A 52 -20.73 2.53 11.17
CA ALA A 52 -21.14 2.46 9.78
C ALA A 52 -21.02 3.82 9.09
N GLY A 53 -20.58 3.80 7.83
CA GLY A 53 -20.34 4.94 6.97
C GLY A 53 -18.89 5.10 6.58
N ARG A 54 -18.55 6.24 5.97
CA ARG A 54 -17.21 6.56 5.47
C ARG A 54 -16.26 6.85 6.63
N GLN A 55 -15.22 6.06 6.74
CA GLN A 55 -14.33 6.06 7.92
C GLN A 55 -12.89 5.67 7.57
N GLU A 56 -11.94 6.20 8.30
CA GLU A 56 -10.58 5.66 8.30
C GLU A 56 -10.53 4.30 8.99
N ILE A 57 -9.81 3.36 8.40
CA ILE A 57 -9.49 2.07 9.00
C ILE A 57 -7.97 2.01 9.15
N ILE A 58 -7.54 1.96 10.41
CA ILE A 58 -6.12 1.90 10.76
C ILE A 58 -5.93 0.67 11.63
N LEU A 59 -5.10 -0.25 11.17
CA LEU A 59 -4.73 -1.44 11.93
C LEU A 59 -3.23 -1.45 12.19
N ASP A 60 -2.85 -1.65 13.45
CA ASP A 60 -1.45 -1.73 13.91
C ASP A 60 -0.53 -0.63 13.38
N GLY A 61 0.49 -1.03 12.59
CA GLY A 61 1.51 -0.16 12.04
C GLY A 61 1.17 0.47 10.70
N HIS A 62 -0.04 0.32 10.18
CA HIS A 62 -0.51 0.76 8.86
C HIS A 62 0.08 -0.07 7.69
N ARG A 63 0.50 -1.32 7.95
CA ARG A 63 1.14 -2.14 6.92
C ARG A 63 0.16 -2.68 5.87
N ILE A 64 -1.08 -2.97 6.27
CA ILE A 64 -2.15 -3.44 5.40
C ILE A 64 -3.28 -2.43 5.33
N PHE A 65 -3.70 -1.88 6.49
CA PHE A 65 -4.68 -0.79 6.55
C PHE A 65 -4.05 0.45 7.17
N GLY A 66 -4.03 1.53 6.41
CA GLY A 66 -3.54 2.82 6.84
C GLY A 66 -4.32 3.97 6.20
N ASN A 67 -4.22 5.15 6.75
CA ASN A 67 -5.01 6.31 6.31
C ASN A 67 -4.23 7.29 5.42
N THR A 68 -2.96 7.10 5.21
CA THR A 68 -2.09 7.86 4.29
C THR A 68 -2.30 9.38 4.37
N LEU A 69 -2.34 9.93 5.60
CA LEU A 69 -2.56 11.36 5.84
C LEU A 69 -1.45 12.27 5.28
N TRP A 70 -0.39 11.69 4.78
CA TRP A 70 0.68 12.41 4.10
C TRP A 70 0.20 13.00 2.78
N THR A 71 -0.54 12.24 2.01
CA THR A 71 -1.08 12.66 0.72
C THR A 71 -2.33 13.52 0.91
N MET A 72 -2.63 14.37 -0.06
CA MET A 72 -3.86 15.14 -0.08
C MET A 72 -5.12 14.28 -0.21
N GLY A 73 -4.96 13.05 -0.71
CA GLY A 73 -6.01 12.06 -0.86
C GLY A 73 -5.93 10.95 0.19
N ALA A 74 -5.93 11.30 1.47
CA ALA A 74 -5.94 10.33 2.56
C ALA A 74 -6.95 9.19 2.34
N HIS A 75 -6.65 7.98 2.81
CA HIS A 75 -7.51 6.82 2.65
C HIS A 75 -8.66 6.83 3.66
N SER A 76 -9.89 6.65 3.17
CA SER A 76 -11.07 6.32 3.95
C SER A 76 -11.91 5.31 3.18
N HIS A 77 -12.75 4.58 3.89
CA HIS A 77 -13.51 3.46 3.35
C HIS A 77 -14.98 3.60 3.70
N ASP A 78 -15.86 3.29 2.75
CA ASP A 78 -17.28 3.08 3.00
C ASP A 78 -17.42 1.68 3.60
N ALA A 79 -17.73 1.63 4.90
CA ALA A 79 -17.59 0.41 5.65
C ALA A 79 -18.58 0.26 6.80
N ILE A 80 -18.87 -1.00 7.14
CA ILE A 80 -19.49 -1.38 8.41
C ILE A 80 -18.43 -2.10 9.22
N ARG A 81 -18.19 -1.61 10.43
CA ARG A 81 -17.20 -2.20 11.34
C ARG A 81 -17.85 -2.57 12.67
N LEU A 82 -17.63 -3.80 13.11
CA LEU A 82 -18.01 -4.32 14.40
C LEU A 82 -16.77 -4.35 15.30
N ASN A 83 -16.86 -3.77 16.50
CA ASN A 83 -15.75 -3.75 17.44
C ASN A 83 -16.23 -4.29 18.79
N HIS A 84 -15.47 -5.22 19.32
CA HIS A 84 -15.66 -5.77 20.66
C HIS A 84 -14.37 -5.66 21.44
N LYS A 85 -14.46 -5.18 22.69
CA LYS A 85 -13.34 -5.12 23.60
C LYS A 85 -13.67 -5.91 24.86
N HIS A 86 -12.77 -6.81 25.23
CA HIS A 86 -12.86 -7.59 26.44
C HIS A 86 -11.49 -7.63 27.13
N ASP A 87 -11.39 -7.07 28.32
CA ASP A 87 -10.15 -6.95 29.07
C ASP A 87 -8.99 -6.37 28.23
N ASN A 88 -7.94 -7.16 28.02
CA ASN A 88 -6.77 -6.79 27.23
C ASN A 88 -6.86 -7.19 25.74
N MET A 89 -8.02 -7.70 25.30
CA MET A 89 -8.26 -8.15 23.93
C MET A 89 -9.20 -7.20 23.20
N THR A 90 -8.96 -7.01 21.93
CA THR A 90 -9.86 -6.29 21.04
C THR A 90 -10.11 -7.14 19.80
N PHE A 91 -11.36 -7.24 19.40
CA PHE A 91 -11.80 -7.89 18.16
C PHE A 91 -12.45 -6.86 17.25
N SER A 92 -12.17 -6.93 15.99
CA SER A 92 -12.83 -6.14 14.95
C SER A 92 -13.14 -7.01 13.75
N TYR A 93 -14.33 -6.86 13.25
CA TYR A 93 -14.72 -7.33 11.91
C TYR A 93 -15.08 -6.09 11.09
N GLY A 94 -14.69 -6.03 9.83
CA GLY A 94 -15.09 -4.99 8.91
C GLY A 94 -15.48 -5.55 7.56
N PHE A 95 -16.53 -4.95 6.99
CA PHE A 95 -16.92 -5.10 5.60
C PHE A 95 -16.76 -3.74 4.92
N ILE A 96 -16.10 -3.72 3.78
CA ILE A 96 -15.76 -2.53 2.99
C ILE A 96 -16.32 -2.71 1.59
N GLN A 97 -17.10 -1.74 1.13
CA GLN A 97 -17.44 -1.60 -0.27
C GLN A 97 -16.44 -0.65 -0.92
N GLU A 98 -15.58 -1.17 -1.79
CA GLU A 98 -14.54 -0.36 -2.43
C GLU A 98 -15.03 0.25 -3.74
N ARG A 99 -15.69 -0.55 -4.51
CA ARG A 99 -16.25 -0.16 -5.79
C ARG A 99 -17.55 -0.93 -6.00
N GLU A 100 -18.59 -0.20 -6.35
CA GLU A 100 -19.83 -0.70 -6.91
C GLU A 100 -19.79 -0.37 -8.40
N GLN A 101 -20.08 -1.34 -9.24
CA GLN A 101 -20.21 -1.04 -10.64
C GLN A 101 -21.48 -0.21 -10.86
N GLN A 102 -21.31 1.06 -11.13
CA GLN A 102 -22.37 1.83 -11.75
C GLN A 102 -22.48 1.37 -13.20
N ALA A 103 -23.68 0.99 -13.61
CA ALA A 103 -24.01 0.90 -15.01
C ALA A 103 -23.53 2.19 -15.69
N SER A 104 -22.61 2.09 -16.65
CA SER A 104 -22.14 3.27 -17.37
C SER A 104 -23.29 3.84 -18.16
N THR A 105 -23.99 4.82 -17.58
CA THR A 105 -24.94 5.63 -18.31
C THR A 105 -24.16 6.49 -19.28
N GLY A 106 -24.00 5.98 -20.51
CA GLY A 106 -23.67 6.84 -21.63
C GLY A 106 -22.20 7.17 -21.83
N GLY A 107 -21.43 6.23 -22.27
CA GLY A 107 -20.43 6.56 -23.30
C GLY A 107 -21.18 7.06 -24.55
N ALA A 108 -20.61 8.05 -25.23
CA ALA A 108 -21.19 8.75 -26.37
C ALA A 108 -21.56 7.88 -27.61
N THR A 109 -21.77 6.60 -27.45
CA THR A 109 -22.17 5.64 -28.50
C THR A 109 -23.52 4.98 -28.25
N GLY A 110 -24.32 5.46 -27.28
CA GLY A 110 -25.76 5.19 -27.26
C GLY A 110 -26.23 3.74 -27.17
N GLU A 111 -25.36 2.80 -26.93
CA GLU A 111 -25.79 1.43 -26.62
C GLU A 111 -25.91 1.27 -25.10
N ALA A 112 -27.10 1.52 -24.60
CA ALA A 112 -27.51 0.98 -23.31
C ALA A 112 -27.35 -0.53 -23.45
N ASP A 113 -26.42 -1.11 -22.71
CA ASP A 113 -26.35 -2.55 -22.61
C ASP A 113 -27.66 -3.04 -21.98
N ALA A 114 -28.55 -3.55 -22.85
CA ALA A 114 -29.87 -3.99 -22.45
C ALA A 114 -29.84 -5.13 -21.43
N ASN A 115 -28.68 -5.74 -21.23
CA ASN A 115 -28.44 -6.76 -20.23
C ASN A 115 -28.10 -6.19 -18.86
N ASN A 116 -27.84 -4.88 -18.75
CA ASN A 116 -27.41 -4.24 -17.51
C ASN A 116 -28.54 -3.41 -16.85
N ALA A 117 -29.74 -3.39 -17.44
CA ALA A 117 -30.88 -2.58 -16.96
C ALA A 117 -31.60 -3.18 -15.73
N SER A 118 -31.17 -4.33 -15.22
CA SER A 118 -31.84 -5.02 -14.11
C SER A 118 -30.92 -5.28 -12.89
N ARG A 119 -29.80 -4.57 -12.78
CA ARG A 119 -28.97 -4.69 -11.58
C ARG A 119 -29.54 -3.81 -10.48
N GLU A 120 -30.26 -4.45 -9.60
CA GLU A 120 -30.80 -3.84 -8.39
C GLU A 120 -29.63 -3.41 -7.48
N LEU A 121 -29.78 -2.23 -6.88
CA LEU A 121 -28.94 -1.80 -5.76
C LEU A 121 -28.94 -2.92 -4.70
N GLY A 122 -27.82 -3.63 -4.54
CA GLY A 122 -27.66 -4.56 -3.44
C GLY A 122 -27.29 -5.99 -3.79
N ASP A 123 -26.91 -6.29 -5.02
CA ASP A 123 -26.36 -7.62 -5.33
C ASP A 123 -24.90 -7.70 -4.83
N ILE A 124 -24.80 -8.08 -3.56
CA ILE A 124 -23.52 -8.35 -2.91
C ILE A 124 -22.99 -9.67 -3.49
N GLY A 125 -22.11 -9.59 -4.44
CA GLY A 125 -21.50 -10.78 -5.07
C GLY A 125 -21.49 -10.75 -6.58
N ASP A 126 -21.79 -9.60 -7.17
CA ASP A 126 -21.56 -9.40 -8.59
C ASP A 126 -20.07 -9.46 -8.88
N THR A 127 -19.69 -10.17 -9.95
CA THR A 127 -18.29 -10.41 -10.37
C THR A 127 -17.51 -9.12 -10.67
N GLU A 128 -18.17 -7.98 -10.64
CA GLU A 128 -17.62 -6.68 -10.99
C GLU A 128 -17.39 -5.76 -9.78
N ASP A 129 -17.99 -6.09 -8.64
CA ASP A 129 -17.80 -5.36 -7.39
C ASP A 129 -16.44 -5.66 -6.79
N VAL A 130 -15.87 -4.65 -6.14
CA VAL A 130 -14.68 -4.84 -5.30
C VAL A 130 -15.07 -4.64 -3.86
N THR A 131 -14.96 -5.70 -3.09
CA THR A 131 -15.26 -5.68 -1.66
C THR A 131 -14.08 -6.19 -0.85
N SER A 132 -14.00 -5.74 0.38
CA SER A 132 -13.05 -6.28 1.34
C SER A 132 -13.70 -6.62 2.66
N GLN A 133 -13.22 -7.68 3.27
CA GLN A 133 -13.59 -8.07 4.62
C GLN A 133 -12.34 -8.29 5.44
N PHE A 134 -12.39 -7.95 6.71
CA PHE A 134 -11.28 -8.27 7.61
C PHE A 134 -11.77 -8.75 8.97
N LEU A 135 -10.99 -9.64 9.54
CA LEU A 135 -11.01 -9.99 10.96
C LEU A 135 -9.69 -9.53 11.57
N TYR A 136 -9.76 -8.83 12.68
CA TYR A 136 -8.59 -8.36 13.40
C TYR A 136 -8.74 -8.58 14.89
N THR A 137 -7.69 -9.05 15.52
CA THR A 137 -7.60 -9.15 16.96
C THR A 137 -6.26 -8.65 17.46
N ASN A 138 -6.23 -8.10 18.65
CA ASN A 138 -5.00 -7.85 19.36
C ASN A 138 -5.14 -8.17 20.85
N ILE A 139 -4.02 -8.57 21.44
CA ILE A 139 -3.89 -8.92 22.86
C ILE A 139 -2.76 -8.07 23.44
N ALA A 140 -3.09 -7.21 24.40
CA ALA A 140 -2.10 -6.40 25.09
C ALA A 140 -1.43 -7.21 26.23
N GLY A 141 -0.20 -6.84 26.58
CA GLY A 141 0.58 -7.45 27.66
C GLY A 141 1.48 -8.61 27.24
N ILE A 142 1.40 -9.08 25.99
CA ILE A 142 2.26 -10.16 25.49
C ILE A 142 3.67 -9.61 25.25
N LEU A 143 4.68 -10.24 25.85
CA LEU A 143 6.11 -9.89 25.71
C LEU A 143 6.38 -8.37 25.87
N GLY A 144 5.75 -7.73 26.86
CA GLY A 144 5.91 -6.29 27.10
C GLY A 144 5.30 -5.41 26.02
N GLY A 145 4.35 -5.92 25.25
CA GLY A 145 3.75 -5.20 24.14
C GLY A 145 2.39 -5.72 23.72
N LYS A 146 2.16 -5.80 22.43
CA LYS A 146 0.89 -6.19 21.83
C LYS A 146 1.13 -7.22 20.72
N LEU A 147 0.46 -8.36 20.84
CA LEU A 147 0.33 -9.36 19.77
C LEU A 147 -0.95 -9.07 18.99
N SER A 148 -0.83 -8.99 17.68
CA SER A 148 -1.97 -8.82 16.78
C SER A 148 -2.00 -9.95 15.75
N ALA A 149 -3.21 -10.34 15.36
CA ALA A 149 -3.47 -11.22 14.23
C ALA A 149 -4.56 -10.61 13.35
N MET A 150 -4.44 -10.79 12.05
CA MET A 150 -5.46 -10.35 11.10
C MET A 150 -5.66 -11.35 9.98
N TYR A 151 -6.86 -11.37 9.46
CA TYR A 151 -7.19 -11.98 8.19
C TYR A 151 -7.93 -10.95 7.35
N VAL A 152 -7.53 -10.77 6.11
CA VAL A 152 -8.17 -9.86 5.15
C VAL A 152 -8.49 -10.65 3.89
N TYR A 153 -9.69 -10.50 3.40
CA TYR A 153 -10.10 -10.99 2.09
C TYR A 153 -10.53 -9.79 1.25
N ARG A 154 -9.88 -9.59 0.12
CA ARG A 154 -10.25 -8.62 -0.91
C ARG A 154 -10.70 -9.38 -2.14
N ALA A 155 -11.97 -9.29 -2.43
CA ALA A 155 -12.58 -9.84 -3.63
C ALA A 155 -12.55 -8.79 -4.75
N ASP A 156 -11.98 -9.17 -5.90
CA ASP A 156 -11.96 -8.35 -7.12
C ASP A 156 -12.14 -9.29 -8.32
N GLY A 157 -13.37 -9.70 -8.55
CA GLY A 157 -13.71 -10.65 -9.60
C GLY A 157 -13.42 -10.16 -11.03
N CYS A 158 -13.13 -8.88 -11.17
CA CYS A 158 -12.92 -8.26 -12.48
C CYS A 158 -11.45 -7.95 -12.82
N GLY A 159 -10.57 -8.08 -11.85
CA GLY A 159 -9.13 -7.98 -12.05
C GLY A 159 -8.63 -6.76 -12.83
N GLY A 160 -9.11 -5.58 -12.50
CA GLY A 160 -8.58 -4.33 -13.06
C GLY A 160 -9.24 -3.89 -14.37
N ARG A 161 -10.03 -2.85 -14.26
CA ARG A 161 -10.54 -2.13 -15.44
C ARG A 161 -9.65 -0.94 -15.79
N GLY A 162 -9.20 -0.90 -17.02
CA GLY A 162 -8.93 0.36 -17.70
C GLY A 162 -10.19 0.75 -18.47
N GLY A 163 -10.90 1.79 -18.07
CA GLY A 163 -12.03 2.44 -18.77
C GLY A 163 -12.99 1.50 -19.52
N ASN A 164 -14.24 1.75 -19.56
CA ASN A 164 -15.32 1.19 -20.42
C ASN A 164 -15.20 -0.26 -20.97
N GLN A 165 -14.43 -1.13 -20.35
CA GLN A 165 -14.27 -2.51 -20.83
C GLN A 165 -14.97 -3.50 -19.91
N ALA A 166 -15.64 -4.45 -20.51
CA ALA A 166 -16.12 -5.64 -19.83
C ALA A 166 -14.98 -6.33 -19.06
N CYS A 167 -15.31 -6.99 -17.97
CA CYS A 167 -14.35 -7.84 -17.26
C CYS A 167 -13.77 -8.88 -18.21
N SER A 168 -12.56 -8.66 -18.66
CA SER A 168 -11.86 -9.55 -19.58
C SER A 168 -10.71 -10.30 -18.90
N GLY A 169 -10.56 -10.14 -17.58
CA GLY A 169 -9.47 -10.72 -16.82
C GLY A 169 -9.94 -11.79 -15.85
N SER A 170 -9.00 -12.61 -15.41
CA SER A 170 -9.17 -13.52 -14.27
C SER A 170 -9.36 -12.72 -12.97
N ALA A 171 -9.96 -13.33 -11.97
CA ALA A 171 -10.13 -12.77 -10.64
C ALA A 171 -8.78 -12.31 -10.03
N ASN A 172 -8.83 -11.32 -9.16
CA ASN A 172 -7.70 -10.89 -8.36
C ASN A 172 -8.09 -10.88 -6.88
N ASP A 173 -8.35 -12.07 -6.39
CA ASP A 173 -8.78 -12.29 -5.03
C ASP A 173 -7.57 -12.44 -4.10
N ILE A 174 -7.51 -11.59 -3.08
CA ILE A 174 -6.37 -11.57 -2.16
C ILE A 174 -6.82 -11.95 -0.76
N HIS A 175 -6.38 -13.10 -0.31
CA HIS A 175 -6.42 -13.46 1.10
C HIS A 175 -5.11 -13.07 1.76
N THR A 176 -5.15 -12.39 2.89
CA THR A 176 -3.97 -12.01 3.67
C THR A 176 -4.12 -12.49 5.10
N LEU A 177 -3.23 -13.35 5.56
CA LEU A 177 -3.10 -13.75 6.95
C LEU A 177 -1.88 -13.06 7.56
N GLY A 178 -2.05 -12.33 8.65
CA GLY A 178 -0.99 -11.51 9.23
C GLY A 178 -0.85 -11.66 10.73
N PHE A 179 0.40 -11.61 11.19
CA PHE A 179 0.76 -11.60 12.62
C PHE A 179 1.76 -10.50 12.89
N ARG A 180 1.59 -9.82 14.02
CA ARG A 180 2.49 -8.77 14.44
C ARG A 180 2.65 -8.77 15.96
N GLN A 181 3.89 -8.75 16.41
CA GLN A 181 4.26 -8.53 17.81
C GLN A 181 5.11 -7.27 17.89
N ALA A 182 4.73 -6.34 18.76
CA ALA A 182 5.53 -5.13 18.99
C ALA A 182 5.43 -4.71 20.45
N GLY A 183 6.55 -4.27 21.02
CA GLY A 183 6.62 -3.89 22.42
C GLY A 183 7.97 -3.37 22.83
N GLN A 184 8.21 -3.43 24.13
CA GLN A 184 9.50 -3.13 24.74
C GLN A 184 9.97 -4.32 25.57
N LEU A 185 11.20 -4.76 25.34
CA LEU A 185 11.83 -5.85 26.06
C LEU A 185 13.29 -5.50 26.33
N PHE A 186 13.75 -5.69 27.58
CA PHE A 186 15.13 -5.37 28.00
C PHE A 186 15.58 -3.94 27.67
N GLY A 187 14.65 -2.97 27.66
CA GLY A 187 14.93 -1.57 27.35
C GLY A 187 15.12 -1.28 25.85
N LEU A 188 14.79 -2.24 24.99
CA LEU A 188 14.74 -2.10 23.55
C LEU A 188 13.28 -2.05 23.07
N ASP A 189 12.98 -1.13 22.15
CA ASP A 189 11.76 -1.20 21.35
C ASP A 189 11.96 -2.29 20.29
N TYR A 190 10.99 -3.16 20.10
CA TYR A 190 11.06 -4.18 19.06
C TYR A 190 9.74 -4.31 18.31
N ARG A 191 9.81 -4.81 17.08
CA ARG A 191 8.68 -5.24 16.27
C ARG A 191 9.11 -6.38 15.35
N GLY A 192 8.28 -7.42 15.29
CA GLY A 192 8.30 -8.45 14.28
C GLY A 192 6.93 -8.55 13.65
N GLU A 193 6.86 -8.67 12.33
CA GLU A 193 5.61 -8.83 11.59
C GLU A 193 5.82 -9.79 10.43
N TYR A 194 4.78 -10.59 10.13
CA TYR A 194 4.73 -11.52 9.03
C TYR A 194 3.32 -11.51 8.44
N TYR A 195 3.25 -11.46 7.10
CA TYR A 195 2.01 -11.52 6.35
C TYR A 195 2.18 -12.51 5.20
N TRP A 196 1.20 -13.35 5.01
CA TRP A 196 1.12 -14.29 3.90
C TRP A 196 -0.13 -14.01 3.08
N GLN A 197 0.03 -13.99 1.75
CA GLN A 197 -1.03 -13.76 0.78
C GLN A 197 -1.18 -14.96 -0.13
N PHE A 198 -2.42 -15.37 -0.35
CA PHE A 198 -2.81 -16.45 -1.23
C PHE A 198 -4.13 -16.11 -1.93
N GLY A 199 -4.53 -16.92 -2.92
CA GLY A 199 -5.71 -16.70 -3.77
C GLY A 199 -5.30 -16.47 -5.21
N ASP A 200 -6.02 -15.62 -5.90
CA ASP A 200 -5.83 -15.41 -7.32
C ASP A 200 -5.10 -14.09 -7.62
N ALA A 201 -4.34 -14.07 -8.69
CA ALA A 201 -3.74 -12.88 -9.24
C ALA A 201 -4.19 -12.70 -10.68
N GLN A 202 -4.35 -11.45 -11.09
CA GLN A 202 -4.81 -11.13 -12.42
C GLN A 202 -3.79 -11.50 -13.49
N GLY A 203 -4.18 -12.35 -14.44
CA GLY A 203 -3.33 -12.76 -15.56
C GLY A 203 -2.93 -11.59 -16.49
N THR A 204 -3.81 -10.59 -16.69
CA THR A 204 -3.49 -9.36 -17.43
C THR A 204 -2.40 -8.52 -16.76
N ALA A 205 -2.27 -8.63 -15.46
CA ALA A 205 -1.23 -7.95 -14.70
C ALA A 205 0.16 -8.50 -15.06
N LEU A 206 0.26 -9.80 -15.23
CA LEU A 206 1.45 -10.46 -15.75
C LEU A 206 1.72 -10.06 -17.20
N ALA A 207 0.69 -10.04 -18.04
CA ALA A 207 0.82 -9.68 -19.45
C ALA A 207 1.16 -8.21 -19.69
N ALA A 208 0.56 -7.28 -18.95
CA ALA A 208 0.76 -5.83 -19.13
C ALA A 208 2.15 -5.36 -18.66
N GLY A 209 2.69 -5.98 -17.60
CA GLY A 209 4.06 -5.73 -17.16
C GLY A 209 5.11 -6.24 -18.17
N MET A 210 4.71 -7.14 -19.05
CA MET A 210 5.56 -7.90 -19.97
C MET A 210 5.30 -7.59 -21.44
N ALA A 211 4.38 -6.68 -21.77
CA ALA A 211 4.07 -6.31 -23.14
C ALA A 211 5.24 -5.62 -23.85
N GLY A 212 6.32 -6.36 -24.01
CA GLY A 212 7.19 -6.22 -25.13
C GLY A 212 6.47 -6.81 -26.34
N THR A 213 6.53 -6.14 -27.46
CA THR A 213 5.87 -6.49 -28.73
C THR A 213 6.37 -7.78 -29.38
N ASP A 214 7.22 -8.55 -28.73
CA ASP A 214 7.79 -9.79 -29.23
C ASP A 214 7.20 -11.01 -28.50
N PRO A 215 6.36 -11.83 -29.17
CA PRO A 215 5.84 -13.07 -28.60
C PRO A 215 6.92 -14.07 -28.20
N ALA A 216 8.11 -13.99 -28.77
CA ALA A 216 9.24 -14.85 -28.41
C ALA A 216 9.90 -14.39 -27.09
N VAL A 217 9.71 -13.14 -26.68
CA VAL A 217 10.21 -12.56 -25.43
C VAL A 217 9.14 -12.65 -24.32
N ASN A 218 7.89 -12.86 -24.67
CA ASN A 218 6.80 -13.10 -23.70
C ASN A 218 6.91 -14.45 -22.98
N GLY A 219 8.07 -14.99 -22.88
CA GLY A 219 8.56 -16.08 -22.01
C GLY A 219 7.57 -17.14 -21.52
N GLY A 220 6.40 -17.26 -22.13
CA GLY A 220 5.39 -18.24 -21.78
C GLY A 220 4.48 -17.84 -20.60
N PHE A 221 4.47 -16.59 -20.19
CA PHE A 221 3.48 -16.13 -19.22
C PHE A 221 2.06 -16.21 -19.79
N ALA A 222 1.16 -16.56 -18.93
CA ALA A 222 -0.23 -16.79 -19.23
C ALA A 222 -0.85 -15.68 -20.08
N ASN A 223 -1.67 -16.07 -21.05
CA ASN A 223 -2.53 -15.16 -21.79
C ASN A 223 -3.39 -14.33 -20.83
N ALA A 224 -3.75 -13.12 -21.24
CA ALA A 224 -4.78 -12.35 -20.55
C ALA A 224 -6.02 -13.24 -20.35
N GLY A 225 -6.33 -13.62 -19.15
CA GLY A 225 -7.39 -14.57 -18.82
C GLY A 225 -6.90 -15.95 -18.34
N ALA A 226 -5.60 -16.15 -18.22
CA ALA A 226 -5.11 -17.32 -17.52
C ALA A 226 -5.35 -17.21 -16.01
N ASP A 227 -5.58 -18.34 -15.42
CA ASP A 227 -5.64 -18.52 -13.98
C ASP A 227 -4.22 -18.44 -13.40
N VAL A 228 -4.00 -17.53 -12.47
CA VAL A 228 -2.70 -17.27 -11.87
C VAL A 228 -2.82 -17.34 -10.36
N ASP A 229 -2.13 -18.31 -9.78
CA ASP A 229 -2.11 -18.49 -8.33
C ASP A 229 -1.28 -17.39 -7.64
N ARG A 230 -1.77 -16.94 -6.50
CA ARG A 230 -1.04 -16.03 -5.61
C ARG A 230 -0.44 -16.80 -4.44
N ASP A 231 0.86 -16.63 -4.23
CA ASP A 231 1.57 -17.13 -3.04
C ASP A 231 2.70 -16.17 -2.68
N ALA A 232 2.35 -15.12 -1.95
CA ALA A 232 3.26 -14.03 -1.62
C ALA A 232 3.40 -13.86 -0.12
N TYR A 233 4.52 -13.35 0.34
CA TYR A 233 4.72 -13.08 1.75
C TYR A 233 5.57 -11.84 1.99
N MET A 234 5.42 -11.31 3.20
CA MET A 234 6.24 -10.21 3.70
C MET A 234 6.61 -10.49 5.14
N PHE A 235 7.83 -10.16 5.51
CA PHE A 235 8.21 -10.06 6.91
C PHE A 235 9.00 -8.78 7.19
N GLY A 236 8.83 -8.26 8.42
CA GLY A 236 9.53 -7.06 8.86
C GLY A 236 10.03 -7.20 10.29
N VAL A 237 11.24 -6.75 10.54
CA VAL A 237 11.86 -6.76 11.88
C VAL A 237 12.42 -5.38 12.18
N ARG A 238 12.18 -4.90 13.39
CA ARG A 238 12.73 -3.62 13.88
C ARG A 238 13.18 -3.74 15.30
N VAL A 239 14.34 -3.17 15.58
CA VAL A 239 14.88 -3.03 16.93
C VAL A 239 15.39 -1.61 17.11
N GLY A 240 14.99 -0.98 18.21
CA GLY A 240 15.40 0.39 18.49
C GLY A 240 15.67 0.63 19.97
N LYS A 241 16.44 1.68 20.25
CA LYS A 241 16.70 2.13 21.60
C LYS A 241 16.67 3.64 21.69
N GLN A 242 15.98 4.14 22.69
CA GLN A 242 16.04 5.55 23.08
C GLN A 242 16.91 5.72 24.32
N PHE A 243 17.91 6.58 24.25
CA PHE A 243 18.84 6.89 25.35
C PHE A 243 18.32 8.10 26.12
N LYS A 244 17.36 7.85 27.02
CA LYS A 244 16.60 8.91 27.72
C LYS A 244 17.47 9.79 28.63
N ASN A 245 18.58 9.26 29.15
CA ASN A 245 19.51 9.93 30.07
C ASN A 245 20.69 10.57 29.38
N VAL A 246 20.76 10.52 28.05
CA VAL A 246 21.78 11.19 27.22
C VAL A 246 21.24 12.53 26.73
N SER A 247 22.11 13.54 26.64
CA SER A 247 21.74 14.84 26.08
C SER A 247 21.09 14.66 24.71
N MET A 248 20.12 15.52 24.36
CA MET A 248 19.31 15.41 23.13
C MET A 248 18.47 14.13 23.02
N LYS A 249 18.50 13.21 24.00
CA LYS A 249 17.72 11.97 24.08
C LYS A 249 17.74 11.19 22.76
N PRO A 250 18.90 10.79 22.22
CA PRO A 250 18.98 10.14 20.94
C PRO A 250 18.18 8.83 20.94
N LYS A 251 17.59 8.54 19.78
CA LYS A 251 16.96 7.26 19.47
C LYS A 251 17.59 6.71 18.19
N LEU A 252 17.95 5.43 18.22
CA LEU A 252 18.41 4.70 17.05
C LEU A 252 17.50 3.51 16.81
N THR A 253 17.15 3.26 15.55
CA THR A 253 16.35 2.12 15.14
C THR A 253 16.96 1.51 13.89
N VAL A 254 17.12 0.20 13.89
CA VAL A 254 17.49 -0.60 12.72
C VAL A 254 16.25 -1.40 12.32
N TRP A 255 15.98 -1.47 11.03
CA TRP A 255 14.92 -2.31 10.52
C TRP A 255 15.30 -3.01 9.23
N TYR A 256 14.60 -4.10 8.98
CA TYR A 256 14.63 -4.85 7.74
C TYR A 256 13.22 -5.25 7.36
N ASP A 257 12.81 -4.88 6.16
CA ASP A 257 11.56 -5.31 5.54
C ASP A 257 11.90 -6.12 4.27
N TYR A 258 11.26 -7.27 4.11
CA TYR A 258 11.32 -8.11 2.94
C TYR A 258 9.91 -8.35 2.41
N LEU A 259 9.67 -7.98 1.16
CA LEU A 259 8.45 -8.25 0.41
C LEU A 259 8.83 -9.17 -0.74
N SER A 260 8.22 -10.34 -0.79
CA SER A 260 8.50 -11.34 -1.84
C SER A 260 8.23 -10.79 -3.23
N GLY A 261 8.92 -11.33 -4.21
CA GLY A 261 8.80 -11.03 -5.63
C GLY A 261 8.47 -12.27 -6.43
N THR A 262 8.10 -12.08 -7.68
CA THR A 262 7.85 -13.12 -8.68
C THR A 262 9.10 -13.32 -9.51
N SER A 263 9.70 -14.49 -9.45
CA SER A 263 10.80 -14.88 -10.33
C SER A 263 10.29 -15.21 -11.72
N ASP A 264 11.21 -15.35 -12.68
CA ASP A 264 10.88 -15.78 -14.04
C ASP A 264 10.27 -17.17 -14.08
N GLU A 265 10.77 -18.08 -13.24
CA GLU A 265 10.25 -19.44 -13.15
C GLU A 265 8.85 -19.47 -12.55
N ASP A 266 8.62 -18.69 -11.50
CA ASP A 266 7.28 -18.56 -10.91
C ASP A 266 6.28 -18.05 -11.93
N GLY A 267 6.65 -17.00 -12.66
CA GLY A 267 5.78 -16.44 -13.69
C GLY A 267 5.45 -17.41 -14.81
N LYS A 268 6.42 -18.23 -15.27
CA LYS A 268 6.20 -19.28 -16.27
C LYS A 268 5.23 -20.37 -15.78
N ASN A 269 5.17 -20.58 -14.47
CA ASN A 269 4.28 -21.54 -13.82
C ASN A 269 2.96 -20.90 -13.35
N ASN A 270 2.63 -19.72 -13.83
CA ASN A 270 1.42 -18.98 -13.44
C ASN A 270 1.33 -18.68 -11.93
N ASN A 271 2.45 -18.49 -11.26
CA ASN A 271 2.51 -18.13 -9.87
C ASN A 271 2.89 -16.66 -9.70
N TRP A 272 2.06 -15.90 -9.01
CA TRP A 272 2.36 -14.52 -8.61
C TRP A 272 2.81 -14.47 -7.16
N LYS A 273 4.07 -14.19 -6.94
CA LYS A 273 4.68 -14.13 -5.60
C LYS A 273 5.01 -12.72 -5.12
N SER A 274 4.62 -11.69 -5.85
CA SER A 274 4.84 -10.32 -5.42
C SER A 274 3.80 -9.90 -4.38
N PHE A 275 4.29 -9.51 -3.21
CA PHE A 275 3.45 -9.11 -2.07
C PHE A 275 2.74 -7.78 -2.36
N SER A 276 1.42 -7.74 -2.15
CA SER A 276 0.60 -6.53 -2.26
C SER A 276 0.42 -5.88 -0.90
N THR A 277 0.68 -4.57 -0.82
CA THR A 277 0.49 -3.81 0.42
C THR A 277 -0.96 -3.38 0.65
N VAL A 278 -1.85 -3.65 -0.29
CA VAL A 278 -3.32 -3.41 -0.26
C VAL A 278 -3.66 -1.95 0.04
N TYR A 279 -3.90 -1.57 1.30
CA TYR A 279 -4.32 -0.23 1.74
C TYR A 279 -3.31 0.39 2.71
N ASP A 280 -2.03 0.13 2.53
CA ASP A 280 -1.00 0.61 3.44
C ASP A 280 -0.82 2.14 3.43
N THR A 281 -0.05 2.62 4.39
CA THR A 281 0.54 3.96 4.34
C THR A 281 2.00 3.84 3.89
N GLY A 282 2.20 3.62 2.58
CA GLY A 282 3.51 3.31 1.99
C GLY A 282 4.60 4.32 2.34
N HIS A 283 4.29 5.61 2.29
CA HIS A 283 5.18 6.71 2.69
C HIS A 283 5.88 6.53 4.06
N LYS A 284 5.30 5.74 4.93
CA LYS A 284 5.85 5.48 6.27
C LYS A 284 7.01 4.49 6.27
N PHE A 285 7.18 3.72 5.19
CA PHE A 285 8.02 2.53 5.20
C PHE A 285 9.25 2.66 4.30
N TYR A 286 9.09 3.01 3.04
CA TYR A 286 10.08 2.80 1.99
C TYR A 286 10.71 4.11 1.48
N GLY A 287 11.15 4.95 2.42
CA GLY A 287 11.68 6.28 2.12
C GLY A 287 10.60 7.34 1.96
N LEU A 288 10.98 8.61 2.05
CA LEU A 288 10.03 9.73 2.00
C LEU A 288 9.80 10.26 0.58
N GLN A 289 10.63 9.87 -0.40
CA GLN A 289 10.41 10.22 -1.83
C GLN A 289 9.35 9.36 -2.51
N ASP A 290 8.82 8.36 -1.80
CA ASP A 290 7.73 7.51 -2.31
C ASP A 290 8.07 6.76 -3.61
N VAL A 291 9.36 6.44 -3.82
CA VAL A 291 9.84 5.76 -5.02
C VAL A 291 9.25 4.36 -5.17
N PHE A 292 8.93 3.70 -4.05
CA PHE A 292 8.45 2.32 -3.98
C PHE A 292 7.04 2.18 -3.44
N LEU A 293 6.17 3.15 -3.64
CA LEU A 293 4.74 2.98 -3.34
C LEU A 293 4.12 1.90 -4.25
N GLY A 294 3.31 1.03 -3.67
CA GLY A 294 2.63 -0.02 -4.41
C GLY A 294 3.57 -1.13 -4.91
N VAL A 295 4.49 -1.58 -4.09
CA VAL A 295 5.51 -2.60 -4.42
C VAL A 295 4.94 -3.86 -5.07
N GLY A 296 3.78 -4.32 -4.66
CA GLY A 296 3.12 -5.52 -5.19
C GLY A 296 2.34 -5.29 -6.47
N ASN A 297 2.31 -4.07 -6.99
CA ASN A 297 1.63 -3.77 -8.23
C ASN A 297 2.62 -3.85 -9.40
N ASN A 298 2.17 -4.46 -10.47
CA ASN A 298 2.87 -4.55 -11.74
C ASN A 298 2.83 -3.25 -12.55
N ALA A 299 2.21 -2.18 -12.03
CA ALA A 299 2.06 -0.93 -12.73
C ALA A 299 3.40 -0.36 -13.19
N ALA A 300 3.47 0.02 -14.43
CA ALA A 300 4.67 0.41 -15.15
C ALA A 300 5.38 1.68 -14.61
N GLY A 301 4.83 2.36 -13.63
CA GLY A 301 5.37 3.63 -13.14
C GLY A 301 6.01 3.60 -11.77
N ASN A 302 5.48 2.81 -10.86
CA ASN A 302 5.87 2.83 -9.45
C ASN A 302 6.09 1.41 -8.94
N GLY A 303 7.14 1.16 -8.19
CA GLY A 303 7.41 -0.15 -7.64
C GLY A 303 8.54 -0.91 -8.36
N THR A 304 8.61 -2.19 -8.15
CA THR A 304 9.69 -3.08 -8.61
C THR A 304 9.24 -4.02 -9.74
N ARG A 305 8.14 -3.75 -10.37
CA ARG A 305 7.52 -4.59 -11.42
C ARG A 305 7.34 -6.05 -11.00
N GLY A 306 6.90 -6.25 -9.77
CA GLY A 306 6.67 -7.59 -9.26
C GLY A 306 7.91 -8.33 -8.76
N LEU A 307 9.10 -7.73 -8.80
CA LEU A 307 10.33 -8.35 -8.29
C LEU A 307 10.49 -8.26 -6.76
N GLY A 308 9.49 -7.74 -6.06
CA GLY A 308 9.53 -7.57 -4.62
C GLY A 308 10.52 -6.49 -4.17
N LEU A 309 10.66 -6.34 -2.86
CA LEU A 309 11.49 -5.29 -2.26
C LEU A 309 12.19 -5.80 -0.99
N GLN A 310 13.45 -5.47 -0.86
CA GLN A 310 14.19 -5.55 0.39
C GLN A 310 14.60 -4.13 0.80
N ASP A 311 14.25 -3.74 2.02
CA ASP A 311 14.62 -2.44 2.61
C ASP A 311 15.38 -2.67 3.91
N VAL A 312 16.65 -2.30 3.91
CA VAL A 312 17.47 -2.20 5.14
C VAL A 312 17.53 -0.74 5.51
N ALA A 313 17.06 -0.38 6.72
CA ALA A 313 17.08 1.01 7.14
C ALA A 313 17.70 1.23 8.53
N VAL A 314 18.39 2.34 8.67
CA VAL A 314 18.85 2.87 9.94
C VAL A 314 18.21 4.23 10.14
N LYS A 315 17.47 4.38 11.25
CA LYS A 315 16.74 5.61 11.57
C LYS A 315 17.21 6.19 12.88
N ALA A 316 17.64 7.43 12.85
CA ALA A 316 18.11 8.17 14.00
C ALA A 316 17.17 9.34 14.31
N GLN A 317 17.06 9.68 15.59
CA GLN A 317 16.31 10.84 16.06
C GLN A 317 17.01 11.48 17.23
N ILE A 318 17.04 12.81 17.28
CA ILE A 318 17.47 13.59 18.42
C ILE A 318 16.48 14.72 18.71
N ASN A 319 16.51 15.22 19.94
CA ASN A 319 15.77 16.42 20.35
C ASN A 319 16.77 17.52 20.73
N PRO A 320 17.25 18.32 19.76
CA PRO A 320 18.35 19.26 20.01
C PRO A 320 17.99 20.34 21.01
N VAL A 321 16.75 20.82 20.98
CA VAL A 321 16.18 21.76 21.94
C VAL A 321 14.72 21.40 22.24
N ALA A 322 14.15 21.95 23.30
CA ALA A 322 12.77 21.70 23.66
C ALA A 322 11.80 22.07 22.51
N GLY A 323 10.88 21.18 22.18
CA GLY A 323 9.92 21.38 21.10
C GLY A 323 10.42 21.06 19.70
N TRP A 324 11.71 20.73 19.54
CA TRP A 324 12.30 20.38 18.25
C TRP A 324 12.73 18.92 18.21
N THR A 325 12.54 18.29 17.06
CA THR A 325 12.99 16.92 16.79
C THR A 325 13.65 16.89 15.42
N LEU A 326 14.88 16.42 15.35
CA LEU A 326 15.58 16.13 14.10
C LEU A 326 15.61 14.62 13.91
N LYS A 327 15.23 14.17 12.73
CA LYS A 327 15.28 12.78 12.30
C LYS A 327 16.19 12.67 11.10
N ALA A 328 16.89 11.53 11.01
CA ALA A 328 17.69 11.15 9.86
C ALA A 328 17.45 9.66 9.60
N ASP A 329 16.94 9.34 8.43
CA ASP A 329 16.71 7.98 7.99
C ASP A 329 17.64 7.68 6.81
N TYR A 330 18.21 6.48 6.78
CA TYR A 330 19.00 5.97 5.66
C TYR A 330 18.47 4.63 5.26
N HIS A 331 18.11 4.49 4.01
CA HIS A 331 17.53 3.32 3.40
C HIS A 331 18.44 2.75 2.31
N VAL A 332 18.46 1.43 2.22
CA VAL A 332 19.14 0.67 1.17
C VAL A 332 18.14 -0.29 0.57
N PHE A 333 17.81 -0.07 -0.71
CA PHE A 333 16.78 -0.83 -1.42
C PHE A 333 17.37 -1.80 -2.43
N ASN A 334 16.85 -3.04 -2.41
CA ASN A 334 17.15 -4.06 -3.41
C ASN A 334 15.86 -4.75 -3.86
N THR A 335 15.87 -5.38 -5.03
CA THR A 335 14.82 -6.32 -5.41
C THR A 335 14.92 -7.60 -4.58
N ALA A 336 13.81 -8.28 -4.33
CA ALA A 336 13.79 -9.59 -3.70
C ALA A 336 14.19 -10.69 -4.69
N GLU A 337 13.80 -10.55 -5.95
CA GLU A 337 14.13 -11.47 -7.04
C GLU A 337 15.16 -10.88 -8.00
N GLY A 338 15.85 -11.76 -8.73
CA GLY A 338 16.86 -11.34 -9.70
C GLY A 338 16.28 -10.51 -10.85
N VAL A 339 17.02 -9.52 -11.28
CA VAL A 339 16.65 -8.65 -12.41
C VAL A 339 17.12 -9.24 -13.74
N ALA A 340 18.23 -9.98 -13.74
CA ALA A 340 18.81 -10.59 -14.95
C ALA A 340 17.87 -11.64 -15.54
N GLY A 341 17.62 -11.51 -16.84
CA GLY A 341 16.78 -12.47 -17.56
C GLY A 341 15.29 -12.39 -17.26
N SER A 342 14.85 -11.52 -16.31
CA SER A 342 13.45 -11.43 -15.95
C SER A 342 12.58 -10.95 -17.11
N PRO A 343 11.52 -11.67 -17.50
CA PRO A 343 10.57 -11.23 -18.51
C PRO A 343 9.80 -9.99 -18.07
N LEU A 344 9.68 -9.74 -16.77
CA LEU A 344 9.14 -8.47 -16.23
C LEU A 344 9.94 -7.24 -16.69
N ARG A 345 11.07 -7.49 -17.29
CA ARG A 345 12.00 -6.48 -17.78
C ARG A 345 11.97 -6.27 -19.28
N SER A 346 11.55 -7.28 -20.03
CA SER A 346 11.56 -7.23 -21.50
C SER A 346 10.48 -6.29 -22.01
N GLY A 347 10.72 -5.27 -22.58
CA GLY A 347 9.74 -4.36 -23.20
C GLY A 347 9.87 -2.92 -22.80
N THR A 348 10.83 -2.60 -21.97
CA THR A 348 11.08 -1.22 -21.63
C THR A 348 12.46 -0.76 -22.07
N GLN A 349 12.43 -0.06 -23.19
CA GLN A 349 13.30 1.07 -23.48
C GLN A 349 14.78 0.90 -23.12
N GLY A 350 15.45 -0.05 -23.78
CA GLY A 350 16.91 -0.01 -23.85
C GLY A 350 17.66 -0.32 -22.55
N GLY A 351 17.02 -0.83 -21.53
CA GLY A 351 17.69 -1.26 -20.31
C GLY A 351 18.62 -2.43 -20.60
N GLY A 352 19.89 -2.26 -20.31
CA GLY A 352 20.89 -3.33 -20.43
C GLY A 352 20.57 -4.51 -19.49
N VAL A 353 21.12 -5.67 -19.80
CA VAL A 353 21.09 -6.81 -18.88
C VAL A 353 21.96 -6.46 -17.66
N THR A 354 21.41 -6.60 -16.47
CA THR A 354 22.17 -6.43 -15.24
C THR A 354 21.91 -7.58 -14.27
N ASP A 355 22.94 -8.03 -13.60
CA ASP A 355 22.82 -8.98 -12.48
C ASP A 355 22.62 -8.26 -11.13
N SER A 356 22.60 -6.94 -11.13
CA SER A 356 22.46 -6.15 -9.93
C SER A 356 21.01 -6.18 -9.43
N SER A 357 20.82 -6.45 -8.15
CA SER A 357 19.54 -6.26 -7.45
C SER A 357 19.37 -4.84 -6.86
N ARG A 358 20.42 -4.01 -6.92
CA ARG A 358 20.46 -2.70 -6.27
C ARG A 358 19.50 -1.73 -6.91
N LEU A 359 18.42 -1.36 -6.18
CA LEU A 359 17.45 -0.35 -6.59
C LEU A 359 17.91 1.07 -6.30
N GLY A 360 18.59 1.28 -5.17
CA GLY A 360 19.09 2.58 -4.77
C GLY A 360 19.26 2.74 -3.28
N GLU A 361 19.55 3.97 -2.90
CA GLU A 361 19.70 4.41 -1.51
C GLU A 361 18.95 5.72 -1.32
N GLU A 362 18.38 5.92 -0.14
CA GLU A 362 17.72 7.17 0.21
C GLU A 362 18.19 7.70 1.56
N ILE A 363 18.46 8.98 1.62
CA ILE A 363 18.72 9.70 2.86
C ILE A 363 17.60 10.70 3.06
N ASP A 364 16.92 10.61 4.21
CA ASP A 364 15.85 11.50 4.61
C ASP A 364 16.24 12.29 5.84
N LEU A 365 16.09 13.59 5.78
CA LEU A 365 16.24 14.51 6.91
C LEU A 365 14.90 15.18 7.21
N THR A 366 14.41 15.08 8.44
CA THR A 366 13.15 15.73 8.84
C THR A 366 13.35 16.53 10.12
N LEU A 367 13.09 17.82 10.07
CA LEU A 367 13.04 18.70 11.22
C LEU A 367 11.60 19.01 11.58
N VAL A 368 11.21 18.68 12.80
CA VAL A 368 9.86 18.86 13.32
C VAL A 368 9.87 19.80 14.47
N THR A 369 8.98 20.80 14.48
CA THR A 369 8.76 21.67 15.62
C THR A 369 7.29 21.76 16.00
N LYS A 370 7.02 21.80 17.30
CA LYS A 370 5.72 22.22 17.83
C LYS A 370 5.72 23.73 17.97
N TYR A 371 5.05 24.42 17.04
CA TYR A 371 4.92 25.86 17.10
C TYR A 371 4.04 26.31 18.28
N ASN A 372 2.94 25.58 18.51
CA ASN A 372 2.07 25.74 19.69
C ASN A 372 1.33 24.40 19.99
N ALA A 373 0.34 24.43 20.86
CA ALA A 373 -0.41 23.24 21.25
C ALA A 373 -1.10 22.54 20.07
N ASN A 374 -1.57 23.33 19.09
CA ASN A 374 -2.39 22.86 17.99
C ASN A 374 -1.65 22.88 16.64
N THR A 375 -0.43 23.45 16.58
CA THR A 375 0.29 23.62 15.32
C THR A 375 1.65 22.94 15.36
N LYS A 376 1.90 22.12 14.37
CA LYS A 376 3.17 21.42 14.12
C LYS A 376 3.68 21.81 12.74
N VAL A 377 4.95 22.13 12.64
CA VAL A 377 5.61 22.44 11.37
C VAL A 377 6.71 21.40 11.13
N MET A 378 6.80 20.93 9.91
CA MET A 378 7.83 20.01 9.46
C MET A 378 8.55 20.57 8.24
N PHE A 379 9.87 20.39 8.21
CA PHE A 379 10.72 20.63 7.06
C PHE A 379 11.42 19.32 6.74
N GLY A 380 11.40 18.91 5.50
CA GLY A 380 12.05 17.69 5.08
C GLY A 380 12.92 17.90 3.85
N TYR A 381 13.96 17.10 3.76
CA TYR A 381 14.82 16.95 2.61
C TYR A 381 15.11 15.48 2.42
N SER A 382 14.99 15.02 1.19
CA SER A 382 15.33 13.66 0.79
C SER A 382 16.22 13.68 -0.44
N ASN A 383 17.19 12.78 -0.46
CA ASN A 383 18.02 12.49 -1.63
C ASN A 383 17.96 11.00 -1.92
N PHE A 384 17.58 10.65 -3.14
CA PHE A 384 17.57 9.27 -3.64
C PHE A 384 18.65 9.11 -4.70
N THR A 385 19.59 8.18 -4.45
CA THR A 385 20.62 7.77 -5.40
C THR A 385 20.16 6.52 -6.12
N THR A 386 20.00 6.62 -7.45
CA THR A 386 19.44 5.56 -8.28
C THR A 386 20.44 4.41 -8.48
N GLY A 387 20.03 3.20 -8.11
CA GLY A 387 20.79 1.97 -8.33
C GLY A 387 20.64 1.42 -9.73
N GLU A 388 21.52 0.50 -10.12
CA GLU A 388 21.60 -0.08 -11.45
C GLU A 388 20.32 -0.86 -11.81
N ALA A 389 19.77 -1.65 -10.88
CA ALA A 389 18.53 -2.38 -11.11
C ALA A 389 17.36 -1.44 -11.44
N LEU A 390 17.22 -0.33 -10.71
CA LEU A 390 16.12 0.60 -10.94
C LEU A 390 16.26 1.33 -12.29
N ARG A 391 17.49 1.70 -12.66
CA ARG A 391 17.76 2.28 -14.00
C ARG A 391 17.30 1.33 -15.09
N ASN A 392 17.66 0.06 -14.99
CA ASN A 392 17.30 -0.95 -15.97
C ASN A 392 15.78 -1.23 -15.99
N LEU A 393 15.15 -1.34 -14.83
CA LEU A 393 13.71 -1.58 -14.74
C LEU A 393 12.86 -0.43 -15.28
N ARG A 394 13.29 0.79 -15.12
CA ARG A 394 12.50 1.98 -15.50
C ARG A 394 13.03 2.74 -16.70
N GLY A 395 14.16 2.34 -17.26
CA GLY A 395 14.80 3.08 -18.36
C GLY A 395 15.28 4.46 -17.93
N LEU A 396 15.66 4.63 -16.68
CA LEU A 396 16.12 5.90 -16.13
C LEU A 396 17.61 6.11 -16.43
N GLY A 397 18.02 7.38 -16.54
CA GLY A 397 19.42 7.78 -16.53
C GLY A 397 20.07 7.59 -15.15
N ASN A 398 21.28 8.16 -14.99
CA ASN A 398 22.01 8.15 -13.72
C ASN A 398 21.60 9.29 -12.79
N ASP A 399 20.41 9.84 -12.96
CA ASP A 399 19.99 11.02 -12.25
C ASP A 399 19.53 10.68 -10.84
N ASP A 400 20.16 11.32 -9.86
CA ASP A 400 19.72 11.31 -8.47
C ASP A 400 18.52 12.23 -8.31
N ALA A 401 17.59 11.86 -7.45
CA ALA A 401 16.42 12.67 -7.13
C ALA A 401 16.61 13.42 -5.82
N ASN A 402 16.28 14.68 -5.82
CA ASN A 402 16.25 15.52 -4.61
C ASN A 402 14.84 16.03 -4.37
N TRP A 403 14.40 16.01 -3.13
CA TRP A 403 13.10 16.49 -2.76
C TRP A 403 13.17 17.31 -1.47
N PHE A 404 12.47 18.43 -1.47
CA PHE A 404 12.33 19.28 -0.30
C PHE A 404 10.86 19.59 -0.05
N TYR A 405 10.43 19.56 1.20
CA TYR A 405 9.06 19.88 1.57
C TYR A 405 8.95 20.66 2.87
N THR A 406 7.87 21.40 2.98
CA THR A 406 7.39 22.00 4.22
C THR A 406 5.93 21.58 4.42
N GLN A 407 5.62 21.11 5.62
CA GLN A 407 4.25 20.75 5.99
C GLN A 407 3.86 21.45 7.27
N VAL A 408 2.67 22.05 7.28
CA VAL A 408 2.04 22.63 8.47
C VAL A 408 0.80 21.83 8.81
N HIS A 409 0.77 21.30 10.02
CA HIS A 409 -0.37 20.56 10.54
C HIS A 409 -1.04 21.39 11.64
N VAL A 410 -2.33 21.69 11.46
CA VAL A 410 -3.14 22.44 12.42
C VAL A 410 -4.31 21.59 12.89
N GLY A 411 -4.44 21.40 14.19
CA GLY A 411 -5.59 20.75 14.82
C GLY A 411 -6.54 21.81 15.39
N PHE A 412 -7.84 21.62 15.19
CA PHE A 412 -8.89 22.51 15.68
C PHE A 412 -9.65 21.86 16.83
#